data_5f32d6e372071d593bd953e86d51d1dd
#
_entry.id   5f32d6e372071d593bd953e86d51d1dd
#
_cell.length_a   1.000
_cell.length_b   1.000
_cell.length_c   1.000
_cell.angle_alpha   90.00
_cell.angle_beta   90.00
_cell.angle_gamma   90.00
#
_symmetry.space_group_name_H-M   'P 1'
#
loop_
_entity.id
_entity.type
_entity.pdbx_description
1 polymer ?
#
loop_
_entity_poly.entity_id
_entity_poly.type
_entity_poly.pdbx_seq_one_letter_code
_entity_poly.pdbx_strand_id
1 'polypeptide(L)'
;AVSVVGVDGMPSTANAGNVLRPYTTLQLSMRIPPTTSAKKAVQAMKKTLSENIPYDATVELQFEKAGEGWNAPESEPWLLEAIDKASKEFFGQMACSMGEGGSIPFMGMLGKQFPEAQFVITGVLGPQSNAHGPNEFLHIPFAKRLTCCISSIIADYK
;
A
#
# COMPACT_ATOMS: atom_id res chain seq x y z
N ALA A 1 -7.70 7.48 -2.27
CA ALA A 1 -6.80 8.62 -2.51
C ALA A 1 -6.25 8.57 -3.94
N VAL A 2 -6.03 9.74 -4.54
CA VAL A 2 -5.41 9.90 -5.86
C VAL A 2 -4.17 10.76 -5.70
N SER A 3 -3.06 10.35 -6.31
CA SER A 3 -1.80 11.07 -6.30
C SER A 3 -1.27 11.23 -7.71
N VAL A 4 -0.68 12.37 -8.02
CA VAL A 4 0.12 12.55 -9.23
C VAL A 4 1.53 12.04 -8.94
N VAL A 5 1.95 11.01 -9.66
CA VAL A 5 3.24 10.33 -9.44
C VAL A 5 4.25 10.58 -10.58
N GLY A 6 3.81 11.21 -11.65
CA GLY A 6 4.67 11.61 -12.76
C GLY A 6 4.04 12.70 -13.59
N VAL A 7 4.87 13.53 -14.22
CA VAL A 7 4.45 14.65 -15.09
C VAL A 7 5.41 14.76 -16.27
N ASP A 8 4.84 14.85 -17.48
CA ASP A 8 5.56 15.21 -18.71
C ASP A 8 4.92 16.42 -19.39
N GLY A 9 5.65 17.09 -20.27
CA GLY A 9 5.19 18.28 -20.98
C GLY A 9 5.26 19.57 -20.16
N MET A 10 5.84 19.54 -18.94
CA MET A 10 6.12 20.72 -18.13
C MET A 10 7.62 20.99 -18.09
N PRO A 11 8.09 22.17 -18.48
CA PRO A 11 9.50 22.54 -18.34
C PRO A 11 9.87 22.70 -16.86
N SER A 12 11.15 22.52 -16.57
CA SER A 12 11.68 22.86 -15.23
C SER A 12 11.56 24.38 -14.97
N THR A 13 11.60 24.78 -13.71
CA THR A 13 11.54 26.20 -13.33
C THR A 13 12.68 27.03 -13.97
N ALA A 14 13.84 26.43 -14.20
CA ALA A 14 14.97 27.06 -14.86
C ALA A 14 14.72 27.33 -16.37
N ASN A 15 13.84 26.54 -17.01
CA ASN A 15 13.51 26.65 -18.42
C ASN A 15 12.06 27.13 -18.63
N ALA A 16 11.45 27.66 -17.60
CA ALA A 16 10.07 28.15 -17.67
C ALA A 16 9.97 29.37 -18.59
N GLY A 17 8.90 29.41 -19.39
CA GLY A 17 8.62 30.52 -20.29
C GLY A 17 7.10 30.76 -20.39
N ASN A 18 6.72 31.96 -20.78
CA ASN A 18 5.31 32.33 -20.96
C ASN A 18 4.83 31.91 -22.36
N VAL A 19 4.73 30.61 -22.57
CA VAL A 19 4.33 29.99 -23.84
C VAL A 19 3.22 28.97 -23.63
N LEU A 20 2.39 28.77 -24.65
CA LEU A 20 1.39 27.69 -24.67
C LEU A 20 2.10 26.35 -24.82
N ARG A 21 1.71 25.39 -24.02
CA ARG A 21 2.24 24.01 -24.09
C ARG A 21 1.36 23.16 -25.02
N PRO A 22 1.95 22.34 -25.88
CA PRO A 22 1.19 21.49 -26.81
C PRO A 22 0.46 20.35 -26.09
N TYR A 23 1.02 19.86 -24.96
CA TYR A 23 0.41 18.81 -24.14
C TYR A 23 0.91 18.86 -22.69
N THR A 24 0.20 18.19 -21.82
CA THR A 24 0.65 17.83 -20.46
C THR A 24 0.19 16.43 -20.18
N THR A 25 1.09 15.56 -19.75
CA THR A 25 0.77 14.19 -19.34
C THR A 25 0.93 14.06 -17.83
N LEU A 26 -0.07 13.49 -17.17
CA LEU A 26 -0.04 13.18 -15.74
C LEU A 26 -0.13 11.68 -15.55
N GLN A 27 0.80 11.12 -14.78
CA GLN A 27 0.65 9.76 -14.27
C GLN A 27 -0.06 9.79 -12.93
N LEU A 28 -1.21 9.15 -12.85
CA LEU A 28 -2.04 9.11 -11.65
C LEU A 28 -1.95 7.73 -10.99
N SER A 29 -1.80 7.73 -9.67
CA SER A 29 -1.92 6.53 -8.85
C SER A 29 -3.15 6.66 -7.96
N MET A 30 -4.10 5.73 -8.10
CA MET A 30 -5.31 5.69 -7.27
C MET A 30 -5.25 4.53 -6.30
N ARG A 31 -5.35 4.83 -5.02
CA ARG A 31 -5.53 3.85 -3.94
C ARG A 31 -6.99 3.69 -3.63
N ILE A 32 -7.48 2.45 -3.69
CA ILE A 32 -8.90 2.11 -3.45
C ILE A 32 -9.04 1.32 -2.14
N PRO A 33 -10.21 1.37 -1.49
CA PRO A 33 -10.51 0.51 -0.34
C PRO A 33 -10.44 -0.99 -0.71
N PRO A 34 -10.12 -1.88 0.24
CA PRO A 34 -9.95 -3.30 -0.03
C PRO A 34 -11.22 -4.01 -0.52
N THR A 35 -12.40 -3.44 -0.23
CA THR A 35 -13.70 -3.97 -0.66
C THR A 35 -14.21 -3.39 -1.98
N THR A 36 -13.45 -2.49 -2.60
CA THR A 36 -13.82 -1.86 -3.88
C THR A 36 -13.24 -2.65 -5.05
N SER A 37 -14.08 -2.97 -6.03
CA SER A 37 -13.62 -3.61 -7.27
C SER A 37 -12.74 -2.66 -8.08
N ALA A 38 -11.53 -3.08 -8.38
CA ALA A 38 -10.58 -2.34 -9.22
C ALA A 38 -11.15 -2.06 -10.61
N LYS A 39 -11.87 -3.01 -11.20
CA LYS A 39 -12.54 -2.85 -12.49
C LYS A 39 -13.56 -1.70 -12.46
N LYS A 40 -14.41 -1.63 -11.41
CA LYS A 40 -15.40 -0.54 -11.26
C LYS A 40 -14.71 0.79 -11.03
N ALA A 41 -13.63 0.84 -10.26
CA ALA A 41 -12.85 2.04 -10.01
C ALA A 41 -12.23 2.59 -11.31
N VAL A 42 -11.63 1.73 -12.14
CA VAL A 42 -11.09 2.10 -13.46
C VAL A 42 -12.20 2.65 -14.37
N GLN A 43 -13.36 2.02 -14.41
CA GLN A 43 -14.49 2.49 -15.22
C GLN A 43 -14.99 3.87 -14.75
N ALA A 44 -15.12 4.07 -13.44
CA ALA A 44 -15.53 5.35 -12.88
C ALA A 44 -14.51 6.46 -13.19
N MET A 45 -13.20 6.18 -13.01
CA MET A 45 -12.13 7.11 -13.35
C MET A 45 -12.14 7.46 -14.83
N LYS A 46 -12.27 6.47 -15.72
CA LYS A 46 -12.35 6.66 -17.16
C LYS A 46 -13.54 7.58 -17.51
N LYS A 47 -14.71 7.31 -16.95
CA LYS A 47 -15.90 8.13 -17.17
C LYS A 47 -15.67 9.57 -16.73
N THR A 48 -15.21 9.78 -15.49
CA THR A 48 -15.00 11.12 -14.91
C THR A 48 -13.99 11.94 -15.72
N LEU A 49 -12.91 11.31 -16.19
CA LEU A 49 -11.84 11.99 -16.93
C LEU A 49 -12.17 12.20 -18.43
N SER A 50 -13.22 11.56 -18.96
CA SER A 50 -13.66 11.69 -20.35
C SER A 50 -14.89 12.60 -20.53
N GLU A 51 -15.56 12.94 -19.45
CA GLU A 51 -16.79 13.76 -19.51
C GLU A 51 -16.48 15.22 -19.12
N ASN A 52 -17.19 16.14 -19.73
CA ASN A 52 -17.12 17.58 -19.44
C ASN A 52 -15.70 18.15 -19.53
N ILE A 53 -14.95 17.76 -20.56
CA ILE A 53 -13.60 18.24 -20.79
C ILE A 53 -13.65 19.75 -21.09
N PRO A 54 -12.94 20.59 -20.29
CA PRO A 54 -12.96 22.03 -20.51
C PRO A 54 -12.22 22.43 -21.78
N TYR A 55 -12.66 23.51 -22.41
CA TYR A 55 -11.99 24.16 -23.56
C TYR A 55 -11.80 23.26 -24.78
N ASP A 56 -12.67 22.26 -24.97
CA ASP A 56 -12.59 21.29 -26.08
C ASP A 56 -11.21 20.61 -26.20
N ALA A 57 -10.53 20.42 -25.08
CA ALA A 57 -9.22 19.78 -25.06
C ALA A 57 -9.35 18.29 -25.46
N THR A 58 -8.36 17.77 -26.17
CA THR A 58 -8.26 16.33 -26.43
C THR A 58 -7.65 15.63 -25.24
N VAL A 59 -8.33 14.60 -24.73
CA VAL A 59 -7.83 13.77 -23.61
C VAL A 59 -7.63 12.34 -24.07
N GLU A 60 -6.42 11.84 -23.88
CA GLU A 60 -6.07 10.43 -24.08
C GLU A 60 -5.86 9.76 -22.73
N LEU A 61 -6.48 8.61 -22.51
CA LEU A 61 -6.41 7.87 -21.26
C LEU A 61 -5.80 6.49 -21.50
N GLN A 62 -4.72 6.22 -20.79
CA GLN A 62 -4.09 4.90 -20.75
C GLN A 62 -4.23 4.32 -19.36
N PHE A 63 -4.63 3.05 -19.24
CA PHE A 63 -4.78 2.36 -17.98
C PHE A 63 -3.89 1.14 -17.90
N GLU A 64 -3.11 1.07 -16.85
CA GLU A 64 -2.38 -0.14 -16.51
C GLU A 64 -3.29 -1.16 -15.82
N LYS A 65 -2.78 -2.39 -15.64
CA LYS A 65 -3.52 -3.44 -14.94
C LYS A 65 -3.75 -3.04 -13.48
N ALA A 66 -5.02 -2.84 -13.11
CA ALA A 66 -5.41 -2.54 -11.75
C ALA A 66 -5.37 -3.80 -10.86
N GLY A 67 -4.84 -3.67 -9.65
CA GLY A 67 -4.86 -4.71 -8.63
C GLY A 67 -6.11 -4.62 -7.75
N GLU A 68 -6.69 -5.78 -7.40
CA GLU A 68 -7.75 -5.84 -6.39
C GLU A 68 -7.16 -5.66 -5.00
N GLY A 69 -7.93 -5.03 -4.11
CA GLY A 69 -7.59 -4.98 -2.69
C GLY A 69 -7.82 -6.32 -2.00
N TRP A 70 -7.36 -6.42 -0.77
CA TRP A 70 -7.62 -7.57 0.08
C TRP A 70 -8.06 -7.09 1.46
N ASN A 71 -9.22 -7.57 1.88
CA ASN A 71 -9.74 -7.36 3.23
C ASN A 71 -9.31 -8.56 4.06
N ALA A 72 -8.35 -8.35 4.96
CA ALA A 72 -7.86 -9.41 5.84
C ALA A 72 -9.02 -9.96 6.69
N PRO A 73 -9.13 -11.28 6.89
CA PRO A 73 -10.05 -11.84 7.85
C PRO A 73 -9.71 -11.37 9.26
N GLU A 74 -10.69 -11.43 10.16
CA GLU A 74 -10.43 -11.19 11.58
C GLU A 74 -9.49 -12.27 12.12
N SER A 75 -8.56 -11.84 12.98
CA SER A 75 -7.63 -12.76 13.62
C SER A 75 -8.33 -13.56 14.70
N GLU A 76 -8.04 -14.85 14.80
CA GLU A 76 -8.52 -15.70 15.87
C GLU A 76 -8.00 -15.24 17.24
N PRO A 77 -8.79 -15.42 18.33
CA PRO A 77 -8.40 -14.98 19.68
C PRO A 77 -7.03 -15.49 20.12
N TRP A 78 -6.71 -16.77 19.84
CA TRP A 78 -5.40 -17.34 20.17
C TRP A 78 -4.24 -16.57 19.54
N LEU A 79 -4.41 -16.11 18.28
CA LEU A 79 -3.38 -15.39 17.56
C LEU A 79 -3.18 -13.99 18.15
N LEU A 80 -4.27 -13.29 18.49
CA LEU A 80 -4.19 -11.99 19.16
C LEU A 80 -3.48 -12.10 20.52
N GLU A 81 -3.80 -13.11 21.31
CA GLU A 81 -3.14 -13.37 22.59
C GLU A 81 -1.65 -13.69 22.41
N ALA A 82 -1.29 -14.52 21.41
CA ALA A 82 0.09 -14.85 21.10
C ALA A 82 0.90 -13.62 20.65
N ILE A 83 0.30 -12.76 19.81
CA ILE A 83 0.90 -11.50 19.36
C ILE A 83 1.18 -10.58 20.54
N ASP A 84 0.18 -10.38 21.42
CA ASP A 84 0.32 -9.50 22.59
C ASP A 84 1.35 -10.02 23.58
N LYS A 85 1.36 -11.32 23.85
CA LYS A 85 2.36 -11.99 24.70
C LYS A 85 3.76 -11.76 24.14
N ALA A 86 3.98 -12.08 22.86
CA ALA A 86 5.27 -11.91 22.22
C ALA A 86 5.72 -10.45 22.19
N SER A 87 4.82 -9.51 21.91
CA SER A 87 5.13 -8.08 21.91
C SER A 87 5.56 -7.58 23.30
N LYS A 88 4.85 -7.98 24.34
CA LYS A 88 5.24 -7.65 25.73
C LYS A 88 6.60 -8.21 26.08
N GLU A 89 6.89 -9.46 25.72
CA GLU A 89 8.15 -10.12 26.02
C GLU A 89 9.35 -9.46 25.34
N PHE A 90 9.24 -9.17 24.03
CA PHE A 90 10.40 -8.71 23.24
C PHE A 90 10.46 -7.20 23.03
N PHE A 91 9.33 -6.47 23.15
CA PHE A 91 9.27 -5.03 23.01
C PHE A 91 8.82 -4.29 24.26
N GLY A 92 8.37 -4.99 25.29
CA GLY A 92 7.97 -4.41 26.58
C GLY A 92 6.60 -3.73 26.59
N GLN A 93 5.81 -3.87 25.52
CA GLN A 93 4.48 -3.25 25.40
C GLN A 93 3.55 -4.10 24.53
N MET A 94 2.25 -3.83 24.64
CA MET A 94 1.23 -4.49 23.81
C MET A 94 1.46 -4.19 22.34
N ALA A 95 1.06 -5.14 21.50
CA ALA A 95 1.01 -4.92 20.06
C ALA A 95 -0.06 -3.88 19.70
N CYS A 96 0.12 -3.23 18.56
CA CYS A 96 -0.91 -2.40 17.97
C CYS A 96 -1.04 -2.72 16.47
N SER A 97 -2.23 -2.56 15.94
CA SER A 97 -2.53 -2.77 14.53
C SER A 97 -2.86 -1.46 13.87
N MET A 98 -2.50 -1.36 12.60
CA MET A 98 -2.83 -0.21 11.76
C MET A 98 -3.35 -0.69 10.41
N GLY A 99 -4.26 0.09 9.82
CA GLY A 99 -4.68 -0.12 8.44
C GLY A 99 -3.56 0.23 7.47
N GLU A 100 -3.22 -0.66 6.56
CA GLU A 100 -2.19 -0.42 5.54
C GLU A 100 -2.85 -0.17 4.19
N GLY A 101 -2.52 0.95 3.57
CA GLY A 101 -3.10 1.40 2.29
C GLY A 101 -2.30 0.97 1.07
N GLY A 102 -1.77 -0.23 1.04
CA GLY A 102 -1.04 -0.78 -0.10
C GLY A 102 -1.70 -2.03 -0.66
N SER A 103 -1.84 -2.11 -1.97
CA SER A 103 -2.25 -3.37 -2.59
C SER A 103 -1.03 -4.26 -2.79
N ILE A 104 -0.98 -5.35 -2.03
CA ILE A 104 -0.04 -6.44 -2.27
C ILE A 104 -0.88 -7.60 -2.83
N PRO A 105 -0.92 -7.81 -4.16
CA PRO A 105 -1.76 -8.85 -4.79
C PRO A 105 -1.51 -10.25 -4.24
N PHE A 106 -0.28 -10.49 -3.77
CA PHE A 106 0.13 -11.74 -3.14
C PHE A 106 -0.73 -12.11 -1.91
N MET A 107 -1.08 -11.13 -1.06
CA MET A 107 -1.92 -11.40 0.13
C MET A 107 -3.33 -11.85 -0.25
N GLY A 108 -3.93 -11.20 -1.25
CA GLY A 108 -5.23 -11.61 -1.78
C GLY A 108 -5.21 -13.00 -2.42
N MET A 109 -4.11 -13.37 -3.06
CA MET A 109 -3.91 -14.70 -3.62
C MET A 109 -3.81 -15.75 -2.51
N LEU A 110 -2.98 -15.52 -1.50
CA LEU A 110 -2.84 -16.42 -0.36
C LEU A 110 -4.16 -16.61 0.40
N GLY A 111 -4.89 -15.51 0.69
CA GLY A 111 -6.17 -15.60 1.38
C GLY A 111 -7.23 -16.38 0.61
N LYS A 112 -7.21 -16.34 -0.73
CA LYS A 112 -8.09 -17.17 -1.56
C LYS A 112 -7.68 -18.64 -1.59
N GLN A 113 -6.37 -18.91 -1.60
CA GLN A 113 -5.84 -20.28 -1.63
C GLN A 113 -5.95 -20.98 -0.29
N PHE A 114 -5.83 -20.22 0.80
CA PHE A 114 -5.86 -20.73 2.17
C PHE A 114 -6.88 -19.93 3.00
N PRO A 115 -8.20 -20.17 2.80
CA PRO A 115 -9.25 -19.37 3.44
C PRO A 115 -9.29 -19.50 4.96
N GLU A 116 -8.78 -20.60 5.51
CA GLU A 116 -8.72 -20.87 6.95
C GLU A 116 -7.40 -20.41 7.59
N ALA A 117 -6.46 -19.88 6.80
CA ALA A 117 -5.18 -19.44 7.33
C ALA A 117 -5.33 -18.14 8.12
N GLN A 118 -4.57 -18.07 9.21
CA GLN A 118 -4.39 -16.84 9.97
C GLN A 118 -3.20 -16.05 9.42
N PHE A 119 -3.27 -14.73 9.49
CA PHE A 119 -2.27 -13.86 8.90
C PHE A 119 -1.64 -12.94 9.93
N VAL A 120 -0.32 -12.96 10.02
CA VAL A 120 0.47 -11.95 10.73
C VAL A 120 1.21 -11.13 9.69
N ILE A 121 0.78 -9.88 9.49
CA ILE A 121 1.37 -8.99 8.50
C ILE A 121 2.16 -7.94 9.24
N THR A 122 3.47 -7.93 9.06
CA THR A 122 4.36 -7.03 9.77
C THR A 122 5.55 -6.62 8.90
N GLY A 123 6.20 -5.54 9.27
CA GLY A 123 7.41 -5.04 8.63
C GLY A 123 8.60 -5.10 9.56
N VAL A 124 9.81 -5.14 9.01
CA VAL A 124 11.05 -5.40 9.72
C VAL A 124 12.00 -4.20 9.76
N LEU A 125 11.67 -3.08 9.11
CA LEU A 125 12.57 -1.93 9.00
C LEU A 125 12.99 -1.37 10.36
N GLY A 126 12.03 -1.11 11.23
CA GLY A 126 12.26 -0.51 12.54
C GLY A 126 12.26 1.03 12.53
N PRO A 127 12.51 1.65 13.71
CA PRO A 127 12.45 3.09 13.85
C PRO A 127 13.48 3.82 12.99
N GLN A 128 13.09 4.96 12.43
CA GLN A 128 13.93 5.88 11.68
C GLN A 128 14.59 5.30 10.42
N SER A 129 14.14 4.14 9.95
CA SER A 129 14.73 3.43 8.82
C SER A 129 14.56 4.13 7.47
N ASN A 130 13.76 5.22 7.40
CA ASN A 130 13.54 6.03 6.22
C ASN A 130 13.06 5.22 5.00
N ALA A 131 12.00 4.40 5.21
CA ALA A 131 11.43 3.55 4.18
C ALA A 131 11.16 4.31 2.88
N HIS A 132 11.61 3.76 1.74
CA HIS A 132 11.52 4.34 0.40
C HIS A 132 12.24 5.69 0.24
N GLY A 133 13.09 6.06 1.18
CA GLY A 133 13.88 7.29 1.15
C GLY A 133 15.38 7.04 0.96
N PRO A 134 16.18 8.13 0.75
CA PRO A 134 17.63 8.01 0.71
C PRO A 134 18.20 7.42 2.00
N ASN A 135 19.22 6.57 1.85
CA ASN A 135 19.88 5.90 2.99
C ASN A 135 18.91 5.05 3.84
N GLU A 136 17.91 4.45 3.23
CA GLU A 136 17.08 3.44 3.92
C GLU A 136 17.96 2.36 4.54
N PHE A 137 17.66 2.00 5.79
CA PHE A 137 18.42 0.98 6.50
C PHE A 137 17.54 0.05 7.33
N LEU A 138 18.06 -1.13 7.62
CA LEU A 138 17.47 -2.07 8.56
C LEU A 138 17.95 -1.79 9.97
N HIS A 139 17.03 -1.54 10.90
CA HIS A 139 17.34 -1.44 12.33
C HIS A 139 17.54 -2.85 12.93
N ILE A 140 18.79 -3.33 12.96
CA ILE A 140 19.12 -4.70 13.36
C ILE A 140 18.53 -5.12 14.72
N PRO A 141 18.60 -4.30 15.80
CA PRO A 141 17.99 -4.68 17.08
C PRO A 141 16.47 -4.89 16.99
N PHE A 142 15.78 -4.09 16.18
CA PHE A 142 14.34 -4.24 15.93
C PHE A 142 14.06 -5.56 15.17
N ALA A 143 14.81 -5.82 14.11
CA ALA A 143 14.66 -7.03 13.30
C ALA A 143 14.85 -8.31 14.14
N LYS A 144 15.85 -8.34 15.02
CA LYS A 144 16.08 -9.46 15.95
C LYS A 144 14.89 -9.68 16.88
N ARG A 145 14.38 -8.62 17.52
CA ARG A 145 13.20 -8.70 18.40
C ARG A 145 11.97 -9.20 17.66
N LEU A 146 11.73 -8.68 16.45
CA LEU A 146 10.60 -9.10 15.63
C LEU A 146 10.72 -10.58 15.24
N THR A 147 11.92 -11.06 14.89
CA THR A 147 12.17 -12.48 14.60
C THR A 147 11.83 -13.34 15.82
N CYS A 148 12.21 -12.91 17.03
CA CYS A 148 11.83 -13.61 18.25
C CYS A 148 10.32 -13.63 18.47
N CYS A 149 9.62 -12.49 18.22
CA CYS A 149 8.16 -12.45 18.30
C CYS A 149 7.52 -13.47 17.36
N ILE A 150 7.91 -13.49 16.08
CA ILE A 150 7.34 -14.42 15.11
C ILE A 150 7.62 -15.87 15.50
N SER A 151 8.83 -16.18 15.98
CA SER A 151 9.17 -17.52 16.48
C SER A 151 8.31 -17.94 17.66
N SER A 152 8.04 -17.02 18.61
CA SER A 152 7.17 -17.26 19.77
C SER A 152 5.73 -17.51 19.32
N ILE A 153 5.20 -16.72 18.40
CA ILE A 153 3.83 -16.87 17.87
C ILE A 153 3.67 -18.24 17.19
N ILE A 154 4.67 -18.65 16.39
CA ILE A 154 4.65 -19.97 15.73
C ILE A 154 4.68 -21.11 16.77
N ALA A 155 5.45 -20.96 17.84
CA ALA A 155 5.52 -21.95 18.91
C ALA A 155 4.23 -22.05 19.75
N ASP A 156 3.45 -21.00 19.83
CA ASP A 156 2.15 -20.97 20.52
C ASP A 156 1.00 -21.51 19.64
N TYR A 157 1.25 -21.81 18.35
CA TYR A 157 0.24 -22.43 17.47
C TYR A 157 -0.05 -23.87 17.91
N LYS A 158 -1.35 -24.20 18.07
CA LYS A 158 -1.83 -25.52 18.51
C LYS A 158 -2.62 -26.22 17.42
#